data_f2bf8cc33d251873884d86ea526bbbec
#
_entry.id   f2bf8cc33d251873884d86ea526bbbec
#
_cell.length_a   1.000
_cell.length_b   1.000
_cell.length_c   1.000
_cell.angle_alpha   90.00
_cell.angle_beta   90.00
_cell.angle_gamma   90.00
#
_symmetry.space_group_name_H-M   'P 1'
#
loop_
_entity.id
_entity.type
_entity.pdbx_description
1 polymer ?
#
loop_
_entity_poly.entity_id
_entity_poly.type
_entity_poly.pdbx_seq_one_letter_code
_entity_poly.pdbx_strand_id
1 'polypeptide(L)'
;QLQEFYKDDEEIDVLINDKNLGFARGNNVAYQYSKFKYKPDFIVIMNNDVEIETNNFEEKVSEIYEREKFHLLGPDIYSTTYHLHQNPKRCSHYTYDEVKKLNQKFKKESQISLSLKIKCWLKASKKLRTLIYQKRRNSETNYKKTVVNPILHGSFIVYSKDYIKNEKFAFNPNTFFYFETEILDYECEKKGYKRLYTPEIKVLHHQNVATNQVYSNLVEKTIFSNKCNFESTSYFLELMGKEK
;
A
#
# COMPACT_ATOMS: atom_id res chain seq x y z
N GLN A 1 -16.00 -12.66 -16.99
CA GLN A 1 -15.18 -12.13 -18.11
C GLN A 1 -13.71 -12.50 -17.94
N LEU A 2 -13.03 -12.12 -16.81
CA LEU A 2 -11.60 -12.43 -16.62
C LEU A 2 -11.33 -13.93 -16.56
N GLN A 3 -12.14 -14.73 -15.85
CA GLN A 3 -11.98 -16.19 -15.82
C GLN A 3 -12.12 -16.81 -17.20
N GLU A 4 -13.08 -16.35 -18.02
CA GLU A 4 -13.28 -16.85 -19.37
C GLU A 4 -12.15 -16.42 -20.31
N PHE A 5 -11.60 -15.21 -20.08
CA PHE A 5 -10.50 -14.68 -20.88
C PHE A 5 -9.19 -15.44 -20.65
N TYR A 6 -8.89 -15.81 -19.39
CA TYR A 6 -7.65 -16.49 -19.00
C TYR A 6 -7.82 -17.99 -18.75
N LYS A 7 -8.94 -18.61 -19.17
CA LYS A 7 -9.23 -20.02 -18.86
C LYS A 7 -8.21 -21.03 -19.41
N ASP A 8 -7.59 -20.70 -20.56
CA ASP A 8 -6.64 -21.54 -21.27
C ASP A 8 -5.19 -21.13 -21.01
N ASP A 9 -4.95 -20.17 -20.10
CA ASP A 9 -3.62 -19.69 -19.70
C ASP A 9 -3.17 -20.42 -18.43
N GLU A 10 -2.18 -21.31 -18.56
CA GLU A 10 -1.68 -22.13 -17.46
C GLU A 10 -0.86 -21.32 -16.44
N GLU A 11 -0.42 -20.10 -16.81
CA GLU A 11 0.39 -19.22 -15.94
C GLU A 11 -0.49 -18.28 -15.09
N ILE A 12 -1.80 -18.19 -15.39
CA ILE A 12 -2.73 -17.25 -14.75
C ILE A 12 -3.85 -17.96 -13.99
N ASP A 13 -3.90 -17.72 -12.68
CA ASP A 13 -5.03 -18.13 -11.84
C ASP A 13 -5.94 -16.94 -11.54
N VAL A 14 -7.21 -17.02 -11.92
CA VAL A 14 -8.22 -16.01 -11.59
C VAL A 14 -9.00 -16.40 -10.36
N LEU A 15 -8.76 -15.72 -9.24
CA LEU A 15 -9.47 -15.94 -7.98
C LEU A 15 -10.65 -14.97 -7.85
N ILE A 16 -11.84 -15.48 -7.61
CA ILE A 16 -13.05 -14.68 -7.42
C ILE A 16 -13.43 -14.66 -5.95
N ASN A 17 -13.72 -13.47 -5.43
CA ASN A 17 -14.30 -13.29 -4.10
C ASN A 17 -15.80 -12.97 -4.24
N ASP A 18 -16.66 -13.59 -3.45
CA ASP A 18 -18.11 -13.38 -3.46
C ASP A 18 -18.53 -11.95 -3.09
N LYS A 19 -17.65 -11.22 -2.41
CA LYS A 19 -17.87 -9.85 -1.97
C LYS A 19 -16.56 -9.05 -1.93
N ASN A 20 -16.69 -7.73 -1.85
CA ASN A 20 -15.53 -6.85 -1.62
C ASN A 20 -14.95 -7.09 -0.22
N LEU A 21 -13.76 -7.68 -0.15
CA LEU A 21 -13.03 -7.98 1.09
C LEU A 21 -12.20 -6.81 1.61
N GLY A 22 -12.10 -5.72 0.84
CA GLY A 22 -11.15 -4.63 1.08
C GLY A 22 -9.73 -4.99 0.64
N PHE A 23 -8.79 -4.08 0.86
CA PHE A 23 -7.42 -4.22 0.35
C PHE A 23 -6.65 -5.37 1.04
N ALA A 24 -6.58 -5.36 2.37
CA ALA A 24 -5.80 -6.35 3.12
C ALA A 24 -6.29 -7.77 2.89
N ARG A 25 -7.57 -8.03 3.09
CA ARG A 25 -8.13 -9.38 2.98
C ARG A 25 -8.14 -9.89 1.54
N GLY A 26 -8.42 -9.01 0.55
CA GLY A 26 -8.38 -9.38 -0.86
C GLY A 26 -6.99 -9.84 -1.29
N ASN A 27 -5.95 -9.08 -0.95
CA ASN A 27 -4.56 -9.45 -1.22
C ASN A 27 -4.13 -10.70 -0.44
N ASN A 28 -4.60 -10.88 0.79
CA ASN A 28 -4.28 -12.07 1.58
C ASN A 28 -4.85 -13.37 0.98
N VAL A 29 -5.99 -13.33 0.28
CA VAL A 29 -6.50 -14.49 -0.46
C VAL A 29 -5.49 -14.94 -1.52
N ALA A 30 -5.03 -14.01 -2.36
CA ALA A 30 -4.05 -14.30 -3.40
C ALA A 30 -2.68 -14.69 -2.80
N TYR A 31 -2.23 -14.02 -1.76
CA TYR A 31 -0.97 -14.33 -1.06
C TYR A 31 -0.98 -15.77 -0.51
N GLN A 32 -2.04 -16.18 0.19
CA GLN A 32 -2.13 -17.53 0.73
C GLN A 32 -2.23 -18.58 -0.39
N TYR A 33 -3.02 -18.31 -1.41
CA TYR A 33 -3.13 -19.19 -2.57
C TYR A 33 -1.74 -19.42 -3.21
N SER A 34 -1.02 -18.33 -3.51
CA SER A 34 0.32 -18.41 -4.11
C SER A 34 1.32 -19.14 -3.20
N LYS A 35 1.31 -18.83 -1.90
CA LYS A 35 2.18 -19.48 -0.91
C LYS A 35 1.98 -21.00 -0.89
N PHE A 36 0.74 -21.48 -0.91
CA PHE A 36 0.45 -22.92 -0.79
C PHE A 36 0.57 -23.67 -2.11
N LYS A 37 0.12 -23.07 -3.22
CA LYS A 37 0.14 -23.71 -4.53
C LYS A 37 1.54 -23.76 -5.13
N TYR A 38 2.25 -22.64 -5.13
CA TYR A 38 3.51 -22.48 -5.85
C TYR A 38 4.76 -22.60 -4.98
N LYS A 39 4.65 -22.38 -3.66
CA LYS A 39 5.78 -22.38 -2.71
C LYS A 39 6.95 -21.51 -3.21
N PRO A 40 6.71 -20.27 -3.60
CA PRO A 40 7.69 -19.43 -4.27
C PRO A 40 8.74 -18.88 -3.30
N ASP A 41 9.90 -18.49 -3.85
CA ASP A 41 10.91 -17.72 -3.09
C ASP A 41 10.47 -16.26 -2.85
N PHE A 42 9.71 -15.72 -3.78
CA PHE A 42 9.18 -14.33 -3.69
C PHE A 42 7.71 -14.29 -4.08
N ILE A 43 6.93 -13.46 -3.38
CA ILE A 43 5.57 -13.08 -3.77
C ILE A 43 5.56 -11.58 -4.00
N VAL A 44 5.11 -11.15 -5.17
CA VAL A 44 4.87 -9.73 -5.47
C VAL A 44 3.38 -9.43 -5.33
N ILE A 45 3.06 -8.47 -4.47
CA ILE A 45 1.71 -7.89 -4.43
C ILE A 45 1.79 -6.52 -5.10
N MET A 46 1.03 -6.35 -6.16
CA MET A 46 0.98 -5.10 -6.91
C MET A 46 -0.47 -4.74 -7.30
N ASN A 47 -0.73 -3.45 -7.41
CA ASN A 47 -1.99 -2.97 -7.94
C ASN A 47 -2.06 -3.22 -9.45
N ASN A 48 -3.27 -3.36 -9.99
CA ASN A 48 -3.52 -3.58 -11.40
C ASN A 48 -3.25 -2.35 -12.31
N ASP A 49 -2.91 -1.20 -11.71
CA ASP A 49 -2.52 0.04 -12.38
C ASP A 49 -1.02 0.35 -12.19
N VAL A 50 -0.21 -0.69 -11.92
CA VAL A 50 1.25 -0.60 -11.81
C VAL A 50 1.91 -1.39 -12.94
N GLU A 51 2.93 -0.82 -13.54
CA GLU A 51 3.75 -1.40 -14.61
C GLU A 51 5.21 -1.48 -14.16
N ILE A 52 5.85 -2.64 -14.38
CA ILE A 52 7.27 -2.84 -14.07
C ILE A 52 8.09 -2.31 -15.23
N GLU A 53 8.96 -1.31 -14.96
CA GLU A 53 9.82 -0.67 -15.94
C GLU A 53 11.22 -1.30 -16.00
N THR A 54 11.63 -1.97 -14.92
CA THR A 54 12.94 -2.60 -14.81
C THR A 54 13.00 -3.90 -15.61
N ASN A 55 13.91 -3.96 -16.57
CA ASN A 55 14.26 -5.21 -17.25
C ASN A 55 14.90 -6.21 -16.27
N ASN A 56 14.73 -7.51 -16.51
CA ASN A 56 15.29 -8.58 -15.68
C ASN A 56 14.88 -8.43 -14.19
N PHE A 57 13.60 -8.10 -13.98
CA PHE A 57 13.06 -7.83 -12.65
C PHE A 57 13.33 -8.95 -11.64
N GLU A 58 13.10 -10.20 -12.03
CA GLU A 58 13.25 -11.39 -11.17
C GLU A 58 14.71 -11.60 -10.74
N GLU A 59 15.63 -11.47 -11.70
CA GLU A 59 17.07 -11.56 -11.44
C GLU A 59 17.50 -10.44 -10.49
N LYS A 60 17.01 -9.21 -10.73
CA LYS A 60 17.33 -8.05 -9.89
C LYS A 60 16.80 -8.21 -8.45
N VAL A 61 15.59 -8.73 -8.26
CA VAL A 61 15.05 -9.04 -6.93
C VAL A 61 15.93 -10.07 -6.21
N SER A 62 16.35 -11.12 -6.93
CA SER A 62 17.20 -12.16 -6.39
C SER A 62 18.58 -11.63 -5.99
N GLU A 63 19.24 -10.83 -6.83
CA GLU A 63 20.52 -10.17 -6.52
C GLU A 63 20.44 -9.29 -5.27
N ILE A 64 19.38 -8.48 -5.18
CA ILE A 64 19.15 -7.60 -4.03
C ILE A 64 18.90 -8.43 -2.77
N TYR A 65 18.13 -9.52 -2.88
CA TYR A 65 17.89 -10.41 -1.75
C TYR A 65 19.19 -11.07 -1.26
N GLU A 66 20.03 -11.56 -2.15
CA GLU A 66 21.30 -12.18 -1.75
C GLU A 66 22.22 -11.19 -1.03
N ARG A 67 22.24 -9.93 -1.45
CA ARG A 67 23.04 -8.86 -0.87
C ARG A 67 22.46 -8.34 0.46
N GLU A 68 21.17 -8.14 0.51
CA GLU A 68 20.51 -7.39 1.59
C GLU A 68 19.75 -8.24 2.60
N LYS A 69 19.35 -9.47 2.22
CA LYS A 69 18.52 -10.37 3.04
C LYS A 69 17.29 -9.65 3.64
N PHE A 70 16.51 -9.01 2.77
CA PHE A 70 15.29 -8.31 3.17
C PHE A 70 14.13 -9.29 3.43
N HIS A 71 13.18 -8.88 4.26
CA HIS A 71 11.87 -9.53 4.40
C HIS A 71 10.86 -8.92 3.42
N LEU A 72 10.85 -7.60 3.31
CA LEU A 72 10.01 -6.84 2.38
C LEU A 72 10.88 -5.91 1.54
N LEU A 73 10.56 -5.79 0.23
CA LEU A 73 11.22 -4.87 -0.68
C LEU A 73 10.19 -3.99 -1.38
N GLY A 74 10.45 -2.68 -1.39
CA GLY A 74 9.69 -1.70 -2.16
C GLY A 74 10.58 -1.04 -3.22
N PRO A 75 10.14 -1.00 -4.50
CA PRO A 75 10.84 -0.32 -5.58
C PRO A 75 10.64 1.19 -5.56
N ASP A 76 11.32 1.90 -6.44
CA ASP A 76 10.96 3.27 -6.79
C ASP A 76 9.65 3.27 -7.58
N ILE A 77 8.62 3.87 -7.01
CA ILE A 77 7.28 3.95 -7.60
C ILE A 77 7.05 5.37 -8.09
N TYR A 78 7.05 5.56 -9.41
CA TYR A 78 6.77 6.85 -10.02
C TYR A 78 5.30 6.97 -10.43
N SER A 79 4.61 7.95 -9.88
CA SER A 79 3.23 8.27 -10.28
C SER A 79 3.21 9.08 -11.56
N THR A 80 2.66 8.50 -12.64
CA THR A 80 2.48 9.20 -13.93
C THR A 80 1.39 10.28 -13.85
N THR A 81 0.45 10.16 -12.90
CA THR A 81 -0.64 11.13 -12.70
C THR A 81 -0.20 12.37 -11.94
N TYR A 82 0.64 12.22 -10.91
CA TYR A 82 1.07 13.31 -10.03
C TYR A 82 2.50 13.75 -10.27
N HIS A 83 3.25 13.05 -11.13
CA HIS A 83 4.64 13.33 -11.47
C HIS A 83 5.53 13.41 -10.23
N LEU A 84 5.46 12.37 -9.38
CA LEU A 84 6.25 12.27 -8.15
C LEU A 84 6.55 10.82 -7.79
N HIS A 85 7.63 10.63 -7.03
CA HIS A 85 7.99 9.34 -6.45
C HIS A 85 7.16 9.08 -5.19
N GLN A 86 6.57 7.89 -5.06
CA GLN A 86 5.64 7.54 -3.98
C GLN A 86 6.27 6.66 -2.91
N ASN A 87 7.39 6.04 -3.21
CA ASN A 87 8.13 5.20 -2.30
C ASN A 87 9.53 5.78 -2.06
N PRO A 88 10.10 5.68 -0.85
CA PRO A 88 9.44 5.20 0.35
C PRO A 88 8.27 6.11 0.76
N LYS A 89 7.22 5.53 1.34
CA LYS A 89 6.04 6.29 1.77
C LYS A 89 6.37 7.26 2.91
N ARG A 90 7.18 6.79 3.86
CA ARG A 90 7.72 7.55 4.99
C ARG A 90 8.99 6.86 5.50
N CYS A 91 9.98 7.63 5.94
CA CYS A 91 11.23 7.11 6.48
C CYS A 91 11.22 6.92 8.02
N SER A 92 10.22 7.43 8.72
CA SER A 92 10.06 7.27 10.17
C SER A 92 8.80 6.50 10.51
N HIS A 93 8.83 5.72 11.59
CA HIS A 93 7.67 5.00 12.08
C HIS A 93 6.63 5.94 12.68
N TYR A 94 5.37 5.51 12.71
CA TYR A 94 4.31 6.25 13.39
C TYR A 94 4.40 6.05 14.91
N THR A 95 4.31 7.14 15.66
CA THR A 95 4.13 7.10 17.11
C THR A 95 2.65 6.95 17.47
N TYR A 96 2.37 6.45 18.68
CA TYR A 96 1.01 6.36 19.20
C TYR A 96 0.27 7.71 19.15
N ASP A 97 0.94 8.81 19.54
CA ASP A 97 0.33 10.13 19.53
C ASP A 97 0.04 10.66 18.13
N GLU A 98 0.87 10.35 17.14
CA GLU A 98 0.60 10.68 15.72
C GLU A 98 -0.63 9.94 15.22
N VAL A 99 -0.72 8.63 15.47
CA VAL A 99 -1.90 7.83 15.09
C VAL A 99 -3.15 8.32 15.79
N LYS A 100 -3.07 8.67 17.08
CA LYS A 100 -4.17 9.23 17.88
C LYS A 100 -4.69 10.55 17.29
N LYS A 101 -3.79 11.46 16.92
CA LYS A 101 -4.16 12.72 16.25
C LYS A 101 -4.84 12.48 14.89
N LEU A 102 -4.34 11.52 14.11
CA LEU A 102 -4.94 11.15 12.82
C LEU A 102 -6.32 10.52 13.03
N ASN A 103 -6.48 9.63 13.99
CA ASN A 103 -7.76 9.01 14.32
C ASN A 103 -8.82 10.05 14.69
N GLN A 104 -8.50 10.99 15.58
CA GLN A 104 -9.40 12.08 15.96
C GLN A 104 -9.80 12.95 14.76
N LYS A 105 -8.85 13.24 13.86
CA LYS A 105 -9.11 13.97 12.63
C LYS A 105 -10.07 13.21 11.72
N PHE A 106 -9.80 11.93 11.45
CA PHE A 106 -10.64 11.10 10.59
C PHE A 106 -12.05 10.92 11.15
N LYS A 107 -12.18 10.73 12.48
CA LYS A 107 -13.46 10.71 13.18
C LYS A 107 -14.28 11.97 12.89
N LYS A 108 -13.66 13.13 13.00
CA LYS A 108 -14.31 14.42 12.72
C LYS A 108 -14.65 14.60 11.23
N GLU A 109 -13.77 14.19 10.32
CA GLU A 109 -13.94 14.36 8.88
C GLU A 109 -14.76 13.22 8.23
N SER A 110 -15.15 12.19 8.98
CA SER A 110 -16.07 11.13 8.52
C SER A 110 -17.55 11.54 8.50
N GLN A 111 -17.85 12.72 9.02
CA GLN A 111 -19.19 13.30 9.02
C GLN A 111 -19.33 14.44 7.99
N ILE A 112 -20.54 14.60 7.44
CA ILE A 112 -20.81 15.69 6.50
C ILE A 112 -20.75 17.03 7.24
N SER A 113 -19.87 17.92 6.77
CA SER A 113 -19.76 19.29 7.28
C SER A 113 -19.57 20.28 6.13
N LEU A 114 -19.94 21.55 6.35
CA LEU A 114 -19.71 22.62 5.37
C LEU A 114 -18.22 22.75 5.03
N SER A 115 -17.35 22.63 6.04
CA SER A 115 -15.89 22.67 5.86
C SER A 115 -15.39 21.52 4.99
N LEU A 116 -15.98 20.32 5.09
CA LEU A 116 -15.65 19.18 4.23
C LEU A 116 -16.05 19.45 2.77
N LYS A 117 -17.26 19.99 2.54
CA LYS A 117 -17.73 20.35 1.20
C LYS A 117 -16.80 21.37 0.53
N ILE A 118 -16.39 22.41 1.25
CA ILE A 118 -15.42 23.41 0.76
C ILE A 118 -14.07 22.76 0.44
N LYS A 119 -13.55 21.91 1.32
CA LYS A 119 -12.30 21.16 1.06
C LYS A 119 -12.39 20.26 -0.17
N CYS A 120 -13.52 19.57 -0.37
CA CYS A 120 -13.75 18.74 -1.55
C CYS A 120 -13.83 19.60 -2.83
N TRP A 121 -14.50 20.73 -2.78
CA TRP A 121 -14.58 21.67 -3.90
C TRP A 121 -13.18 22.17 -4.32
N LEU A 122 -12.35 22.58 -3.35
CA LEU A 122 -10.96 22.98 -3.63
C LEU A 122 -10.12 21.84 -4.23
N LYS A 123 -10.31 20.60 -3.76
CA LYS A 123 -9.60 19.40 -4.26
C LYS A 123 -10.13 18.91 -5.62
N ALA A 124 -11.27 19.39 -6.09
CA ALA A 124 -11.80 19.05 -7.42
C ALA A 124 -10.88 19.54 -8.55
N SER A 125 -10.14 20.63 -8.34
CA SER A 125 -9.12 21.09 -9.28
C SER A 125 -7.91 20.14 -9.32
N LYS A 126 -7.68 19.50 -10.50
CA LYS A 126 -6.53 18.59 -10.73
C LYS A 126 -5.20 19.31 -10.47
N LYS A 127 -5.05 20.56 -10.93
CA LYS A 127 -3.83 21.38 -10.75
C LYS A 127 -3.53 21.63 -9.28
N LEU A 128 -4.54 22.05 -8.49
CA LEU A 128 -4.36 22.33 -7.06
C LEU A 128 -4.02 21.06 -6.28
N ARG A 129 -4.66 19.94 -6.61
CA ARG A 129 -4.39 18.65 -6.01
C ARG A 129 -2.95 18.20 -6.27
N THR A 130 -2.46 18.30 -7.52
CA THR A 130 -1.07 17.95 -7.86
C THR A 130 -0.08 18.81 -7.08
N LEU A 131 -0.27 20.14 -7.01
CA LEU A 131 0.58 21.05 -6.25
C LEU A 131 0.63 20.69 -4.75
N ILE A 132 -0.51 20.37 -4.15
CA ILE A 132 -0.57 19.96 -2.73
C ILE A 132 0.20 18.66 -2.50
N TYR A 133 0.06 17.67 -3.40
CA TYR A 133 0.79 16.40 -3.31
C TYR A 133 2.28 16.60 -3.49
N GLN A 134 2.71 17.35 -4.50
CA GLN A 134 4.12 17.63 -4.76
C GLN A 134 4.78 18.36 -3.59
N LYS A 135 4.12 19.39 -3.03
CA LYS A 135 4.64 20.14 -1.87
C LYS A 135 4.82 19.25 -0.62
N ARG A 136 3.91 18.31 -0.39
CA ARG A 136 4.02 17.36 0.73
C ARG A 136 5.18 16.39 0.56
N ARG A 137 5.45 15.93 -0.66
CA ARG A 137 6.45 14.88 -0.93
C ARG A 137 7.87 15.40 -1.03
N ASN A 138 8.08 16.58 -1.59
CA ASN A 138 9.43 17.15 -1.77
C ASN A 138 10.16 17.42 -0.45
N SER A 139 9.49 17.35 0.69
CA SER A 139 10.08 17.62 2.00
C SER A 139 10.53 16.37 2.77
N GLU A 140 10.15 15.14 2.37
CA GLU A 140 10.23 14.01 3.31
C GLU A 140 11.03 12.78 2.85
N THR A 141 11.29 12.58 1.55
CA THR A 141 11.91 11.31 1.10
C THR A 141 13.00 11.47 0.05
N ASN A 142 14.17 10.92 0.33
CA ASN A 142 15.24 10.79 -0.67
C ASN A 142 15.05 9.49 -1.47
N TYR A 143 14.24 9.55 -2.53
CA TYR A 143 13.98 8.40 -3.42
C TYR A 143 15.18 7.94 -4.24
N LYS A 144 16.31 8.68 -4.22
CA LYS A 144 17.52 8.35 -4.99
C LYS A 144 18.46 7.38 -4.30
N LYS A 145 18.21 7.06 -3.03
CA LYS A 145 19.07 6.21 -2.22
C LYS A 145 18.28 5.06 -1.62
N THR A 146 18.92 3.92 -1.45
CA THR A 146 18.40 2.80 -0.68
C THR A 146 18.15 3.25 0.77
N VAL A 147 17.00 2.86 1.31
CA VAL A 147 16.59 3.15 2.69
C VAL A 147 16.22 1.85 3.39
N VAL A 148 16.77 1.65 4.58
CA VAL A 148 16.46 0.49 5.43
C VAL A 148 15.36 0.85 6.41
N ASN A 149 14.41 -0.05 6.57
CA ASN A 149 13.27 0.03 7.46
C ASN A 149 12.34 1.25 7.26
N PRO A 150 12.05 1.66 6.01
CA PRO A 150 11.03 2.68 5.78
C PRO A 150 9.62 2.06 5.78
N ILE A 151 8.60 2.90 5.88
CA ILE A 151 7.23 2.52 5.51
C ILE A 151 7.15 2.47 3.99
N LEU A 152 6.85 1.29 3.45
CA LEU A 152 6.72 1.06 2.02
C LEU A 152 5.34 1.48 1.49
N HIS A 153 5.26 1.78 0.20
CA HIS A 153 3.99 2.10 -0.46
C HIS A 153 3.28 0.82 -0.90
N GLY A 154 2.00 0.70 -0.56
CA GLY A 154 1.22 -0.53 -0.75
C GLY A 154 0.87 -0.90 -2.19
N SER A 155 1.15 -0.05 -3.18
CA SER A 155 0.86 -0.39 -4.58
C SER A 155 1.83 -1.41 -5.18
N PHE A 156 2.99 -1.63 -4.56
CA PHE A 156 3.95 -2.65 -4.97
C PHE A 156 4.86 -3.04 -3.81
N ILE A 157 4.80 -4.30 -3.39
CA ILE A 157 5.67 -4.86 -2.35
C ILE A 157 6.09 -6.28 -2.76
N VAL A 158 7.40 -6.56 -2.66
CA VAL A 158 7.95 -7.91 -2.78
C VAL A 158 8.14 -8.50 -1.39
N TYR A 159 7.59 -9.68 -1.17
CA TYR A 159 7.73 -10.50 0.03
C TYR A 159 8.75 -11.61 -0.23
N SER A 160 9.80 -11.70 0.57
CA SER A 160 10.82 -12.74 0.43
C SER A 160 10.39 -14.07 1.04
N LYS A 161 11.12 -15.14 0.70
CA LYS A 161 10.94 -16.48 1.29
C LYS A 161 10.97 -16.47 2.82
N ASP A 162 11.80 -15.61 3.43
CA ASP A 162 11.90 -15.53 4.90
C ASP A 162 10.61 -14.96 5.51
N TYR A 163 10.01 -13.95 4.87
CA TYR A 163 8.69 -13.47 5.27
C TYR A 163 7.60 -14.52 5.00
N ILE A 164 7.57 -15.07 3.79
CA ILE A 164 6.57 -16.06 3.35
C ILE A 164 6.55 -17.27 4.28
N LYS A 165 7.72 -17.78 4.69
CA LYS A 165 7.84 -18.92 5.60
C LYS A 165 7.18 -18.66 6.95
N ASN A 166 7.40 -17.47 7.50
CA ASN A 166 7.04 -17.15 8.88
C ASN A 166 5.63 -16.52 9.02
N GLU A 167 5.12 -15.88 7.94
CA GLU A 167 3.89 -15.12 8.02
C GLU A 167 2.74 -15.77 7.25
N LYS A 168 1.58 -15.80 7.89
CA LYS A 168 0.35 -16.32 7.31
C LYS A 168 -0.27 -15.33 6.31
N PHE A 169 -0.11 -14.05 6.54
CA PHE A 169 -0.74 -12.96 5.78
C PHE A 169 0.29 -11.98 5.26
N ALA A 170 0.01 -11.38 4.11
CA ALA A 170 0.78 -10.26 3.59
C ALA A 170 0.50 -8.97 4.35
N PHE A 171 -0.77 -8.75 4.70
CA PHE A 171 -1.25 -7.60 5.46
C PHE A 171 -2.11 -8.05 6.64
N ASN A 172 -2.14 -7.26 7.70
CA ASN A 172 -3.03 -7.51 8.82
C ASN A 172 -4.51 -7.49 8.35
N PRO A 173 -5.30 -8.57 8.59
CA PRO A 173 -6.65 -8.72 8.04
C PRO A 173 -7.71 -7.84 8.72
N ASN A 174 -7.35 -7.08 9.75
CA ASN A 174 -8.30 -6.27 10.53
C ASN A 174 -8.50 -4.85 9.98
N THR A 175 -7.93 -4.53 8.83
CA THR A 175 -8.24 -3.32 8.07
C THR A 175 -9.08 -3.65 6.84
N PHE A 176 -9.98 -2.74 6.45
CA PHE A 176 -10.72 -2.83 5.21
C PHE A 176 -10.00 -2.06 4.11
N PHE A 177 -9.71 -0.76 4.35
CA PHE A 177 -8.88 0.10 3.51
C PHE A 177 -8.07 1.06 4.37
N TYR A 178 -6.87 1.42 3.90
CA TYR A 178 -5.91 2.36 4.48
C TYR A 178 -5.21 1.84 5.75
N PHE A 179 -4.04 2.35 5.99
CA PHE A 179 -3.13 1.98 7.09
C PHE A 179 -2.58 0.54 7.04
N GLU A 180 -2.82 -0.21 5.98
CA GLU A 180 -2.28 -1.56 5.84
C GLU A 180 -0.75 -1.58 5.93
N THR A 181 -0.09 -0.65 5.23
CA THR A 181 1.37 -0.58 5.18
C THR A 181 1.98 0.02 6.44
N GLU A 182 1.28 0.90 7.15
CA GLU A 182 1.69 1.43 8.44
C GLU A 182 1.59 0.38 9.54
N ILE A 183 0.56 -0.45 9.52
CA ILE A 183 0.41 -1.57 10.43
C ILE A 183 1.43 -2.67 10.10
N LEU A 184 1.64 -2.97 8.82
CA LEU A 184 2.67 -3.91 8.37
C LEU A 184 4.07 -3.46 8.82
N ASP A 185 4.39 -2.17 8.71
CA ASP A 185 5.62 -1.59 9.21
C ASP A 185 5.79 -1.81 10.71
N TYR A 186 4.76 -1.50 11.50
CA TYR A 186 4.76 -1.72 12.94
C TYR A 186 4.96 -3.18 13.32
N GLU A 187 4.26 -4.10 12.67
CA GLU A 187 4.41 -5.55 12.91
C GLU A 187 5.80 -6.06 12.52
N CYS A 188 6.35 -5.58 11.40
CA CYS A 188 7.71 -5.89 10.98
C CYS A 188 8.75 -5.38 11.98
N GLU A 189 8.59 -4.17 12.51
CA GLU A 189 9.49 -3.61 13.53
C GLU A 189 9.51 -4.50 14.78
N LYS A 190 8.35 -4.92 15.25
CA LYS A 190 8.22 -5.82 16.41
C LYS A 190 8.87 -7.17 16.22
N LYS A 191 8.87 -7.68 15.00
CA LYS A 191 9.45 -8.99 14.64
C LYS A 191 10.90 -8.90 14.20
N GLY A 192 11.49 -7.71 14.13
CA GLY A 192 12.84 -7.50 13.60
C GLY A 192 12.97 -7.77 12.10
N TYR A 193 11.88 -7.64 11.33
CA TYR A 193 11.90 -7.88 9.89
C TYR A 193 12.43 -6.67 9.13
N LYS A 194 13.43 -6.92 8.28
CA LYS A 194 14.07 -5.89 7.45
C LYS A 194 13.16 -5.53 6.28
N ARG A 195 12.76 -4.26 6.22
CA ARG A 195 12.12 -3.64 5.06
C ARG A 195 13.17 -2.85 4.29
N LEU A 196 13.20 -2.99 3.00
CA LEU A 196 14.14 -2.31 2.13
C LEU A 196 13.41 -1.50 1.07
N TYR A 197 13.76 -0.24 0.91
CA TYR A 197 13.48 0.52 -0.29
C TYR A 197 14.73 0.58 -1.15
N THR A 198 14.59 0.36 -2.45
CA THR A 198 15.70 0.54 -3.40
C THR A 198 15.24 1.23 -4.68
N PRO A 199 16.03 2.19 -5.22
CA PRO A 199 15.78 2.78 -6.53
C PRO A 199 16.31 1.92 -7.69
N GLU A 200 16.91 0.76 -7.42
CA GLU A 200 17.42 -0.16 -8.44
C GLU A 200 16.30 -0.83 -9.24
N ILE A 201 15.11 -0.92 -8.65
CA ILE A 201 13.88 -1.38 -9.30
C ILE A 201 12.96 -0.19 -9.46
N LYS A 202 12.39 -0.04 -10.67
CA LYS A 202 11.49 1.06 -11.01
C LYS A 202 10.17 0.53 -11.52
N VAL A 203 9.09 1.16 -11.05
CA VAL A 203 7.73 0.87 -11.51
C VAL A 203 6.96 2.15 -11.76
N LEU A 204 6.07 2.14 -12.74
CA LEU A 204 5.14 3.21 -13.03
C LEU A 204 3.79 2.93 -12.38
N HIS A 205 3.18 3.94 -11.80
CA HIS A 205 1.86 3.84 -11.18
C HIS A 205 0.89 4.80 -11.86
N HIS A 206 -0.04 4.23 -12.63
CA HIS A 206 -1.01 4.95 -13.48
C HIS A 206 -2.29 5.32 -12.72
N GLN A 207 -2.17 5.84 -11.53
CA GLN A 207 -3.26 6.10 -10.57
C GLN A 207 -4.55 6.67 -11.20
N ASN A 208 -5.69 6.29 -10.60
CA ASN A 208 -7.05 6.74 -10.88
C ASN A 208 -7.84 6.00 -11.97
N VAL A 209 -7.37 4.89 -12.51
CA VAL A 209 -8.13 4.12 -13.48
C VAL A 209 -9.33 3.44 -12.80
N ALA A 210 -9.13 2.79 -11.65
CA ALA A 210 -10.17 2.01 -10.97
C ALA A 210 -11.05 2.83 -9.99
N THR A 211 -10.48 3.78 -9.28
CA THR A 211 -11.20 4.47 -8.18
C THR A 211 -12.18 5.54 -8.66
N ASN A 212 -12.02 6.07 -9.87
CA ASN A 212 -12.94 7.06 -10.44
C ASN A 212 -14.23 6.44 -11.00
N GLN A 213 -14.27 5.13 -11.20
CA GLN A 213 -15.45 4.43 -11.73
C GLN A 213 -16.51 4.14 -10.66
N VAL A 214 -16.15 4.12 -9.36
CA VAL A 214 -17.04 3.67 -8.28
C VAL A 214 -17.82 4.81 -7.61
N TYR A 215 -17.28 6.04 -7.60
CA TYR A 215 -17.90 7.17 -6.90
C TYR A 215 -18.16 8.34 -7.85
N SER A 216 -19.43 8.66 -8.07
CA SER A 216 -19.88 9.85 -8.83
C SER A 216 -19.67 11.16 -8.05
N ASN A 217 -19.53 11.09 -6.71
CA ASN A 217 -19.48 12.25 -5.81
C ASN A 217 -18.21 12.24 -4.95
N LEU A 218 -17.37 13.27 -5.12
CA LEU A 218 -16.11 13.44 -4.37
C LEU A 218 -16.33 13.54 -2.85
N VAL A 219 -17.47 14.08 -2.41
CA VAL A 219 -17.80 14.20 -0.98
C VAL A 219 -18.06 12.82 -0.39
N GLU A 220 -18.85 11.98 -1.04
CA GLU A 220 -19.14 10.60 -0.61
C GLU A 220 -17.86 9.75 -0.57
N LYS A 221 -17.03 9.83 -1.62
CA LYS A 221 -15.72 9.21 -1.67
C LYS A 221 -14.85 9.62 -0.48
N THR A 222 -14.83 10.91 -0.15
CA THR A 222 -14.03 11.45 0.96
C THR A 222 -14.55 10.96 2.31
N ILE A 223 -15.87 10.93 2.50
CA ILE A 223 -16.50 10.42 3.74
C ILE A 223 -16.20 8.94 3.90
N PHE A 224 -16.39 8.12 2.87
CA PHE A 224 -16.06 6.71 2.89
C PHE A 224 -14.57 6.50 3.25
N SER A 225 -13.67 7.20 2.58
CA SER A 225 -12.24 7.14 2.87
C SER A 225 -11.92 7.51 4.32
N ASN A 226 -12.54 8.58 4.86
CA ASN A 226 -12.32 8.98 6.25
C ASN A 226 -12.91 7.98 7.25
N LYS A 227 -14.03 7.32 6.94
CA LYS A 227 -14.57 6.23 7.77
C LYS A 227 -13.60 5.05 7.83
N CYS A 228 -13.12 4.57 6.68
CA CYS A 228 -12.14 3.49 6.63
C CYS A 228 -10.84 3.86 7.37
N ASN A 229 -10.34 5.09 7.17
CA ASN A 229 -9.16 5.58 7.89
C ASN A 229 -9.39 5.65 9.40
N PHE A 230 -10.58 6.07 9.85
CA PHE A 230 -10.94 6.10 11.27
C PHE A 230 -10.95 4.69 11.87
N GLU A 231 -11.58 3.72 11.20
CA GLU A 231 -11.63 2.32 11.62
C GLU A 231 -10.22 1.72 11.70
N SER A 232 -9.42 1.89 10.65
CA SER A 232 -8.06 1.34 10.57
C SER A 232 -7.12 1.98 11.59
N THR A 233 -7.22 3.30 11.83
CA THR A 233 -6.43 3.96 12.89
C THR A 233 -6.90 3.60 14.28
N SER A 234 -8.19 3.31 14.50
CA SER A 234 -8.71 2.83 15.79
C SER A 234 -8.13 1.46 16.11
N TYR A 235 -8.14 0.55 15.14
CA TYR A 235 -7.48 -0.75 15.27
C TYR A 235 -5.97 -0.62 15.51
N PHE A 236 -5.30 0.28 14.79
CA PHE A 236 -3.86 0.49 14.96
C PHE A 236 -3.51 1.01 16.36
N LEU A 237 -4.32 1.91 16.92
CA LEU A 237 -4.16 2.37 18.31
C LEU A 237 -4.36 1.24 19.33
N GLU A 238 -5.35 0.36 19.09
CA GLU A 238 -5.56 -0.83 19.93
C GLU A 238 -4.33 -1.76 19.88
N LEU A 239 -3.80 -2.01 18.67
CA LEU A 239 -2.61 -2.83 18.48
C LEU A 239 -1.38 -2.25 19.20
N MET A 240 -1.14 -0.93 19.09
CA MET A 240 -0.04 -0.24 19.78
C MET A 240 -0.27 -0.14 21.30
N GLY A 241 -1.50 -0.12 21.77
CA GLY A 241 -1.86 0.02 23.19
C GLY A 241 -1.87 -1.27 23.99
N LYS A 242 -1.93 -2.43 23.33
CA LYS A 242 -1.90 -3.76 24.01
C LYS A 242 -0.55 -4.08 24.66
N GLU A 243 0.45 -3.24 24.43
CA GLU A 243 1.83 -3.43 24.92
C GLU A 243 2.18 -2.50 26.12
N LYS A 244 1.18 -1.82 26.70
CA LYS A 244 1.31 -1.10 27.97
C LYS A 244 0.72 -1.94 29.09
#